data_8f8684f5bb223cb3485b3106600b1e3e
#
_entry.id   8f8684f5bb223cb3485b3106600b1e3e
#
_cell.length_a   1.000
_cell.length_b   1.000
_cell.length_c   1.000
_cell.angle_alpha   90.00
_cell.angle_beta   90.00
_cell.angle_gamma   90.00
#
_symmetry.space_group_name_H-M   'P 1'
#
loop_
_entity.id
_entity.type
_entity.pdbx_description
1 polymer ?
#
loop_
_entity_poly.entity_id
_entity_poly.type
_entity_poly.pdbx_seq_one_letter_code
_entity_poly.pdbx_strand_id
1 'polypeptide(L)'
;MKTLYLIGGTMGVGKTTVSQQLKKTIWRTAFFLDGDWCWDADPFQVTDETKEMVMDNICYLLNNFLHCSAYENVIFCWVMHEQSIVDEIVSKLDTEECRVIKISLIVDEANLRKRLLSDIANKIRTEEIMDKSIARIQMYQVLDTVKT
;
A
#
# COMPACT_ATOMS: atom_id res chain seq x y z
N MET A 1 3.39 -13.00 18.81
CA MET A 1 2.64 -12.98 17.54
C MET A 1 3.05 -11.75 16.75
N LYS A 2 3.38 -11.94 15.50
CA LYS A 2 3.68 -10.82 14.58
C LYS A 2 2.41 -10.12 14.15
N THR A 3 2.54 -8.86 13.79
CA THR A 3 1.43 -8.09 13.21
C THR A 3 1.83 -7.60 11.82
N LEU A 4 0.99 -7.88 10.84
CA LEU A 4 1.10 -7.38 9.48
C LEU A 4 0.06 -6.28 9.28
N TYR A 5 0.53 -5.09 8.92
CA TYR A 5 -0.31 -3.95 8.56
C TYR A 5 -0.33 -3.81 7.05
N LEU A 6 -1.51 -3.94 6.45
CA LEU A 6 -1.72 -3.67 5.03
C LEU A 6 -2.43 -2.34 4.90
N ILE A 7 -1.73 -1.34 4.41
CA ILE A 7 -2.22 0.04 4.31
C ILE A 7 -2.45 0.38 2.85
N GLY A 8 -3.72 0.45 2.46
CA GLY A 8 -4.16 0.84 1.14
C GLY A 8 -4.63 2.29 1.10
N GLY A 9 -4.78 2.79 -0.08
CA GLY A 9 -5.28 4.14 -0.33
C GLY A 9 -4.90 4.59 -1.73
N THR A 10 -5.65 5.56 -2.25
CA THR A 10 -5.35 6.11 -3.55
C THR A 10 -4.05 6.91 -3.54
N MET A 11 -3.48 7.15 -4.70
CA MET A 11 -2.29 7.96 -4.87
C MET A 11 -2.52 9.37 -4.29
N GLY A 12 -1.55 9.91 -3.58
CA GLY A 12 -1.66 11.23 -2.95
C GLY A 12 -2.37 11.27 -1.61
N VAL A 13 -2.90 10.15 -1.11
CA VAL A 13 -3.62 10.10 0.17
C VAL A 13 -2.68 10.14 1.40
N GLY A 14 -1.39 9.85 1.20
CA GLY A 14 -0.40 9.91 2.29
C GLY A 14 0.00 8.56 2.86
N LYS A 15 -0.13 7.46 2.09
CA LYS A 15 0.21 6.10 2.54
C LYS A 15 1.63 5.99 3.08
N THR A 16 2.60 6.48 2.32
CA THR A 16 4.02 6.38 2.69
C THR A 16 4.30 7.16 3.96
N THR A 17 3.77 8.39 4.06
CA THR A 17 3.95 9.24 5.25
C THR A 17 3.38 8.59 6.50
N VAL A 18 2.13 8.10 6.43
CA VAL A 18 1.47 7.43 7.56
C VAL A 18 2.23 6.16 7.95
N SER A 19 2.65 5.37 6.97
CA SER A 19 3.38 4.12 7.20
C SER A 19 4.73 4.37 7.87
N GLN A 20 5.46 5.39 7.44
CA GLN A 20 6.73 5.76 8.06
C GLN A 20 6.55 6.28 9.48
N GLN A 21 5.48 7.04 9.74
CA GLN A 21 5.16 7.48 11.09
C GLN A 21 4.78 6.30 11.98
N LEU A 22 3.97 5.39 11.48
CA LEU A 22 3.60 4.17 12.20
C LEU A 22 4.84 3.37 12.58
N LYS A 23 5.78 3.20 11.64
CA LYS A 23 7.04 2.51 11.89
C LYS A 23 7.83 3.13 13.06
N LYS A 24 7.84 4.46 13.15
CA LYS A 24 8.56 5.19 14.20
C LYS A 24 7.84 5.18 15.55
N THR A 25 6.50 5.13 15.53
CA THR A 25 5.68 5.22 16.74
C THR A 25 5.30 3.86 17.32
N ILE A 26 5.37 2.81 16.54
CA ILE A 26 5.21 1.45 17.06
C ILE A 26 6.32 1.21 18.08
N TRP A 27 5.91 0.85 19.29
CA TRP A 27 6.83 0.65 20.42
C TRP A 27 7.79 -0.53 20.23
N ARG A 28 7.59 -1.32 19.19
CA ARG A 28 8.36 -2.53 18.90
C ARG A 28 9.00 -2.46 17.53
N THR A 29 9.89 -3.38 17.26
CA THR A 29 10.59 -3.44 15.97
C THR A 29 9.62 -3.56 14.79
N ALA A 30 9.90 -2.83 13.72
CA ALA A 30 9.05 -2.83 12.54
C ALA A 30 9.86 -2.80 11.26
N PHE A 31 9.44 -3.57 10.27
CA PHE A 31 9.94 -3.53 8.90
C PHE A 31 8.90 -2.86 8.00
N PHE A 32 9.33 -2.01 7.08
CA PHE A 32 8.44 -1.30 6.16
C PHE A 32 8.78 -1.61 4.71
N LEU A 33 7.75 -1.90 3.93
CA LEU A 33 7.83 -2.06 2.48
C LEU A 33 6.75 -1.21 1.81
N ASP A 34 7.18 -0.40 0.83
CA ASP A 34 6.27 0.27 -0.10
C ASP A 34 6.19 -0.57 -1.38
N GLY A 35 4.97 -0.93 -1.79
CA GLY A 35 4.76 -1.74 -2.99
C GLY A 35 5.28 -1.08 -4.26
N ASP A 36 5.30 0.24 -4.32
CA ASP A 36 5.83 0.98 -5.47
C ASP A 36 7.33 0.74 -5.67
N TRP A 37 8.06 0.40 -4.63
CA TRP A 37 9.49 0.06 -4.75
C TRP A 37 9.72 -1.22 -5.54
N CYS A 38 8.69 -2.07 -5.63
CA CYS A 38 8.76 -3.30 -6.42
C CYS A 38 8.34 -3.10 -7.88
N TRP A 39 7.98 -1.87 -8.26
CA TRP A 39 7.56 -1.54 -9.61
C TRP A 39 8.19 -0.23 -10.10
N ASP A 40 9.48 -0.13 -9.95
CA ASP A 40 10.27 0.99 -10.45
C ASP A 40 10.80 0.62 -11.84
N ALA A 41 10.12 1.11 -12.87
CA ALA A 41 10.42 0.75 -14.27
C ALA A 41 10.20 1.93 -15.22
N ASP A 42 11.03 2.00 -16.24
CA ASP A 42 10.93 2.97 -17.32
C ASP A 42 11.13 2.25 -18.68
N PRO A 43 10.13 2.23 -19.56
CA PRO A 43 8.77 2.75 -19.36
C PRO A 43 7.97 1.89 -18.37
N PHE A 44 7.03 2.52 -17.67
CA PHE A 44 6.12 1.82 -16.77
C PHE A 44 5.08 1.06 -17.59
N GLN A 45 5.06 -0.26 -17.47
CA GLN A 45 4.16 -1.11 -18.24
C GLN A 45 3.32 -1.98 -17.31
N VAL A 46 2.00 -1.95 -17.53
CA VAL A 46 1.04 -2.76 -16.80
C VAL A 46 0.46 -3.81 -17.73
N THR A 47 0.94 -5.03 -17.59
CA THR A 47 0.48 -6.23 -18.31
C THR A 47 0.18 -7.33 -17.32
N ASP A 48 -0.45 -8.41 -17.76
CA ASP A 48 -0.67 -9.57 -16.89
C ASP A 48 0.65 -10.13 -16.37
N GLU A 49 1.67 -10.17 -17.21
CA GLU A 49 3.02 -10.64 -16.85
C GLU A 49 3.66 -9.74 -15.79
N THR A 50 3.63 -8.40 -15.98
CA THR A 50 4.23 -7.47 -15.01
C THR A 50 3.49 -7.45 -13.68
N LYS A 51 2.17 -7.55 -13.71
CA LYS A 51 1.35 -7.65 -12.49
C LYS A 51 1.72 -8.89 -11.68
N GLU A 52 1.83 -10.04 -12.33
CA GLU A 52 2.20 -11.29 -11.68
C GLU A 52 3.61 -11.22 -11.11
N MET A 53 4.56 -10.71 -11.85
CA MET A 53 5.94 -10.55 -11.42
C MET A 53 6.04 -9.66 -10.18
N VAL A 54 5.37 -8.51 -10.20
CA VAL A 54 5.39 -7.57 -9.08
C VAL A 54 4.72 -8.17 -7.84
N MET A 55 3.59 -8.87 -8.03
CA MET A 55 2.91 -9.54 -6.93
C MET A 55 3.80 -10.61 -6.30
N ASP A 56 4.50 -11.40 -7.10
CA ASP A 56 5.42 -12.42 -6.61
C ASP A 56 6.58 -11.79 -5.83
N ASN A 57 7.14 -10.69 -6.32
CA ASN A 57 8.22 -9.98 -5.65
C ASN A 57 7.77 -9.39 -4.31
N ILE A 58 6.61 -8.78 -4.27
CA ILE A 58 6.02 -8.21 -3.04
C ILE A 58 5.83 -9.34 -2.00
N CYS A 59 5.17 -10.42 -2.39
CA CYS A 59 4.87 -11.51 -1.47
C CYS A 59 6.12 -12.24 -1.01
N TYR A 60 7.12 -12.37 -1.87
CA TYR A 60 8.42 -12.94 -1.50
C TYR A 60 9.09 -12.11 -0.40
N LEU A 61 9.16 -10.80 -0.58
CA LEU A 61 9.74 -9.90 0.42
C LEU A 61 8.96 -9.92 1.73
N LEU A 62 7.64 -9.83 1.66
CA LEU A 62 6.80 -9.84 2.86
C LEU A 62 6.94 -11.14 3.64
N ASN A 63 6.97 -12.29 2.97
CA ASN A 63 7.19 -13.57 3.66
C ASN A 63 8.56 -13.62 4.33
N ASN A 64 9.59 -13.10 3.70
CA ASN A 64 10.91 -13.03 4.32
C ASN A 64 10.88 -12.17 5.60
N PHE A 65 10.18 -11.04 5.58
CA PHE A 65 10.03 -10.21 6.77
C PHE A 65 9.21 -10.91 7.87
N LEU A 66 8.14 -11.60 7.50
CA LEU A 66 7.30 -12.34 8.44
C LEU A 66 8.06 -13.49 9.11
N HIS A 67 9.00 -14.10 8.40
CA HIS A 67 9.82 -15.18 8.94
C HIS A 67 11.04 -14.69 9.75
N CYS A 68 11.35 -13.40 9.69
CA CYS A 68 12.48 -12.84 10.43
C CYS A 68 12.13 -12.64 11.91
N SER A 69 12.84 -13.29 12.80
CA SER A 69 12.58 -13.21 14.24
C SER A 69 12.95 -11.87 14.86
N ALA A 70 13.74 -11.05 14.18
CA ALA A 70 14.21 -9.76 14.67
C ALA A 70 13.13 -8.67 14.67
N TYR A 71 12.05 -8.85 13.88
CA TYR A 71 11.02 -7.83 13.70
C TYR A 71 9.64 -8.39 14.05
N GLU A 72 8.94 -7.70 14.94
CA GLU A 72 7.61 -8.11 15.39
C GLU A 72 6.48 -7.56 14.52
N ASN A 73 6.75 -6.48 13.80
CA ASN A 73 5.77 -5.79 12.97
C ASN A 73 6.27 -5.68 11.53
N VAL A 74 5.37 -5.91 10.59
CA VAL A 74 5.62 -5.69 9.16
C VAL A 74 4.56 -4.73 8.66
N ILE A 75 4.98 -3.64 8.05
CA ILE A 75 4.11 -2.60 7.51
C ILE A 75 4.27 -2.59 6.00
N PHE A 76 3.19 -2.80 5.29
CA PHE A 76 3.15 -2.75 3.84
C PHE A 76 2.13 -1.71 3.38
N CYS A 77 2.51 -0.82 2.48
CA CYS A 77 1.59 0.10 1.85
C CYS A 77 1.63 -0.01 0.33
N TRP A 78 0.48 0.09 -0.30
CA TRP A 78 0.34 0.06 -1.75
C TRP A 78 -1.03 0.54 -2.18
N VAL A 79 -1.21 0.79 -3.49
CA VAL A 79 -2.52 1.06 -4.08
C VAL A 79 -3.28 -0.27 -4.20
N MET A 80 -4.10 -0.56 -3.21
CA MET A 80 -4.90 -1.79 -3.13
C MET A 80 -6.39 -1.42 -3.23
N HIS A 81 -6.83 -1.04 -4.43
CA HIS A 81 -8.17 -0.49 -4.65
C HIS A 81 -9.26 -1.54 -4.90
N GLU A 82 -8.87 -2.79 -5.05
CA GLU A 82 -9.78 -3.92 -5.24
C GLU A 82 -9.58 -4.94 -4.13
N GLN A 83 -10.69 -5.51 -3.64
CA GLN A 83 -10.65 -6.55 -2.62
C GLN A 83 -9.80 -7.74 -3.06
N SER A 84 -9.86 -8.09 -4.35
CA SER A 84 -9.08 -9.20 -4.92
C SER A 84 -7.58 -9.02 -4.75
N ILE A 85 -7.08 -7.78 -4.80
CA ILE A 85 -5.64 -7.48 -4.60
C ILE A 85 -5.25 -7.79 -3.15
N VAL A 86 -6.04 -7.31 -2.20
CA VAL A 86 -5.79 -7.55 -0.77
C VAL A 86 -5.86 -9.05 -0.46
N ASP A 87 -6.88 -9.71 -0.96
CA ASP A 87 -7.10 -11.14 -0.72
C ASP A 87 -5.99 -11.99 -1.35
N GLU A 88 -5.53 -11.64 -2.55
CA GLU A 88 -4.42 -12.33 -3.21
C GLU A 88 -3.13 -12.20 -2.39
N ILE A 89 -2.82 -11.01 -1.91
CA ILE A 89 -1.63 -10.79 -1.07
C ILE A 89 -1.71 -11.67 0.17
N VAL A 90 -2.81 -11.60 0.91
CA VAL A 90 -2.98 -12.39 2.15
C VAL A 90 -2.89 -13.89 1.86
N SER A 91 -3.49 -14.35 0.77
CA SER A 91 -3.47 -15.77 0.39
C SER A 91 -2.08 -16.31 0.10
N LYS A 92 -1.17 -15.46 -0.38
CA LYS A 92 0.21 -15.83 -0.71
C LYS A 92 1.18 -15.67 0.46
N LEU A 93 0.74 -15.07 1.56
CA LEU A 93 1.58 -14.84 2.75
C LEU A 93 1.36 -15.92 3.80
N ASP A 94 2.43 -16.23 4.53
CA ASP A 94 2.38 -17.11 5.69
C ASP A 94 1.91 -16.29 6.91
N THR A 95 0.58 -16.23 7.08
CA THR A 95 -0.07 -15.44 8.13
C THR A 95 -0.67 -16.30 9.25
N GLU A 96 -0.36 -17.58 9.30
CA GLU A 96 -0.99 -18.52 10.25
C GLU A 96 -0.84 -18.08 11.71
N GLU A 97 0.36 -17.61 12.08
CA GLU A 97 0.64 -17.10 13.42
C GLU A 97 0.77 -15.57 13.42
N CYS A 98 0.07 -14.89 12.52
CA CYS A 98 0.20 -13.47 12.32
C CYS A 98 -1.15 -12.78 12.47
N ARG A 99 -1.14 -11.65 13.17
CA ARG A 99 -2.31 -10.76 13.20
C ARG A 99 -2.26 -9.87 11.97
N VAL A 100 -3.30 -9.91 11.14
CA VAL A 100 -3.39 -9.09 9.93
C VAL A 100 -4.35 -7.94 10.17
N ILE A 101 -3.86 -6.72 10.01
CA ILE A 101 -4.67 -5.49 10.14
C ILE A 101 -4.70 -4.82 8.77
N LYS A 102 -5.90 -4.71 8.20
CA LYS A 102 -6.14 -4.11 6.89
C LYS A 102 -6.71 -2.72 7.07
N ILE A 103 -6.05 -1.71 6.53
CA ILE A 103 -6.42 -0.30 6.68
C ILE A 103 -6.54 0.34 5.31
N SER A 104 -7.62 1.08 5.08
CA SER A 104 -7.75 1.96 3.93
C SER A 104 -7.70 3.41 4.39
N LEU A 105 -6.73 4.16 3.87
CA LEU A 105 -6.67 5.60 4.07
C LEU A 105 -7.65 6.25 3.12
N ILE A 106 -8.59 7.00 3.65
CA ILE A 106 -9.62 7.69 2.88
C ILE A 106 -9.47 9.19 3.02
N VAL A 107 -9.87 9.89 1.97
CA VAL A 107 -9.84 11.35 1.90
C VAL A 107 -10.97 11.80 1.00
N ASP A 108 -11.55 12.98 1.25
CA ASP A 108 -12.55 13.53 0.33
C ASP A 108 -11.90 14.01 -0.98
N GLU A 109 -12.74 14.15 -2.01
CA GLU A 109 -12.27 14.53 -3.34
C GLU A 109 -11.57 15.90 -3.35
N ALA A 110 -12.11 16.88 -2.61
CA ALA A 110 -11.54 18.23 -2.59
C ALA A 110 -10.13 18.24 -2.00
N ASN A 111 -9.93 17.56 -0.88
CA ASN A 111 -8.61 17.45 -0.26
C ASN A 111 -7.62 16.65 -1.12
N LEU A 112 -8.09 15.59 -1.77
CA LEU A 112 -7.25 14.82 -2.69
C LEU A 112 -6.81 15.66 -3.88
N ARG A 113 -7.72 16.42 -4.51
CA ARG A 113 -7.39 17.33 -5.60
C ARG A 113 -6.31 18.33 -5.20
N LYS A 114 -6.46 18.92 -4.00
CA LYS A 114 -5.50 19.89 -3.47
C LYS A 114 -4.11 19.29 -3.32
N ARG A 115 -4.02 18.08 -2.78
CA ARG A 115 -2.74 17.36 -2.61
C ARG A 115 -2.09 17.02 -3.95
N LEU A 116 -2.88 16.52 -4.90
CA LEU A 116 -2.39 16.14 -6.24
C LEU A 116 -1.96 17.37 -7.04
N LEU A 117 -2.69 18.48 -6.95
CA LEU A 117 -2.31 19.73 -7.59
C LEU A 117 -0.97 20.25 -7.04
N SER A 118 -0.76 20.16 -5.74
CA SER A 118 0.53 20.52 -5.13
C SER A 118 1.66 19.61 -5.65
N ASP A 119 1.42 18.31 -5.74
CA ASP A 119 2.40 17.36 -6.25
C ASP A 119 2.74 17.62 -7.74
N ILE A 120 1.74 17.96 -8.56
CA ILE A 120 1.94 18.32 -9.96
C ILE A 120 2.76 19.63 -10.07
N ALA A 121 2.42 20.64 -9.28
CA ALA A 121 3.14 21.91 -9.26
C ALA A 121 4.60 21.73 -8.83
N ASN A 122 4.88 20.77 -7.95
CA ASN A 122 6.23 20.43 -7.49
C ASN A 122 6.91 19.35 -8.36
N LYS A 123 6.31 18.98 -9.50
CA LYS A 123 6.81 17.97 -10.44
C LYS A 123 7.00 16.56 -9.84
N ILE A 124 6.26 16.26 -8.79
CA ILE A 124 6.27 14.94 -8.14
C ILE A 124 5.39 13.97 -8.91
N ARG A 125 4.27 14.46 -9.49
CA ARG A 125 3.30 13.66 -10.23
C ARG A 125 2.87 14.36 -11.53
N THR A 126 2.26 13.60 -12.44
CA THR A 126 1.70 14.10 -13.69
C THR A 126 0.19 14.35 -13.55
N GLU A 127 -0.37 15.20 -14.43
CA GLU A 127 -1.81 15.53 -14.43
C GLU A 127 -2.70 14.30 -14.69
N GLU A 128 -2.21 13.32 -15.46
CA GLU A 128 -2.95 12.10 -15.79
C GLU A 128 -3.35 11.28 -14.57
N ILE A 129 -2.61 11.40 -13.48
CA ILE A 129 -2.83 10.65 -12.25
C ILE A 129 -4.05 11.18 -11.47
N MET A 130 -4.38 12.46 -11.62
CA MET A 130 -5.45 13.11 -10.85
C MET A 130 -6.81 12.42 -11.05
N ASP A 131 -7.26 12.29 -12.27
CA ASP A 131 -8.58 11.72 -12.58
C ASP A 131 -8.66 10.27 -12.14
N LYS A 132 -7.59 9.51 -12.37
CA LYS A 132 -7.51 8.10 -11.97
C LYS A 132 -7.57 7.96 -10.44
N SER A 133 -6.86 8.79 -9.70
CA SER A 133 -6.84 8.74 -8.25
C SER A 133 -8.19 9.14 -7.65
N ILE A 134 -8.83 10.16 -8.19
CA ILE A 134 -10.15 10.62 -7.75
C ILE A 134 -11.21 9.55 -8.04
N ALA A 135 -11.18 8.93 -9.20
CA ALA A 135 -12.11 7.86 -9.57
C ALA A 135 -12.02 6.65 -8.62
N ARG A 136 -10.87 6.42 -8.00
CA ARG A 136 -10.66 5.30 -7.09
C ARG A 136 -11.10 5.56 -5.65
N ILE A 137 -11.44 6.79 -5.26
CA ILE A 137 -11.88 7.11 -3.89
C ILE A 137 -13.01 6.18 -3.44
N GLN A 138 -14.04 6.02 -4.28
CA GLN A 138 -15.21 5.19 -3.95
C GLN A 138 -14.86 3.70 -3.82
N MET A 139 -13.86 3.23 -4.53
CA MET A 139 -13.46 1.82 -4.50
C MET A 139 -12.93 1.41 -3.12
N TYR A 140 -12.22 2.31 -2.43
CA TYR A 140 -11.73 2.03 -1.08
C TYR A 140 -12.82 1.97 -0.03
N GLN A 141 -13.94 2.65 -0.24
CA GLN A 141 -15.06 2.67 0.71
C GLN A 141 -15.73 1.31 0.88
N VAL A 142 -15.71 0.48 -0.16
CA VAL A 142 -16.39 -0.82 -0.17
C VAL A 142 -15.48 -1.99 0.21
N LEU A 143 -14.19 -1.75 0.45
CA LEU A 143 -13.25 -2.79 0.86
C LEU A 143 -13.50 -3.26 2.29
N ASP A 144 -13.20 -4.53 2.55
CA ASP A 144 -13.20 -5.10 3.89
C ASP A 144 -11.93 -4.67 4.64
N THR A 145 -11.90 -3.42 5.05
CA THR A 145 -10.78 -2.77 5.72
C THR A 145 -11.28 -1.76 6.74
N VAL A 146 -10.45 -1.43 7.72
CA VAL A 146 -10.71 -0.30 8.61
C VAL A 146 -10.46 1.00 7.84
N LYS A 147 -11.45 1.91 7.82
CA LYS A 147 -11.34 3.21 7.15
C LYS A 147 -10.78 4.25 8.11
N THR A 148 -9.81 5.01 7.63
CA THR A 148 -9.23 6.09 8.43
C THR A 148 -8.63 7.21 7.57
#